data_5a05754949b0bfd862192a4743abd2fa
#
_entry.id   5a05754949b0bfd862192a4743abd2fa
#
_cell.length_a   1.000
_cell.length_b   1.000
_cell.length_c   1.000
_cell.angle_alpha   90.00
_cell.angle_beta   90.00
_cell.angle_gamma   90.00
#
_symmetry.space_group_name_H-M   'P 1'
#
loop_
_entity.id
_entity.type
_entity.pdbx_description
1 polymer ?
#
loop_
_entity_poly.entity_id
_entity_poly.type
_entity_poly.pdbx_seq_one_letter_code
_entity_poly.pdbx_strand_id
1 'polypeptide(L)'
;MNKEFKIINKEILYSGFFRMEKYCLQHTLYAGGWSAEINRELFVRGSCVAVLLYDPERNKVVLIEQFRAGAILNPDRAWLVEIVAGAIEENETAKEVAYRESIEEAGCEIQELIVINEFYTTPGGASERITLFCGKIDSSKVGGIHGLDHEDEDIWVRTVDFDEAYRMIENNEIESAIPIIAIQWLALNKEKILQKWLL
;
A
#
# COMPACT_ATOMS: atom_id res chain seq x y z
N MET A 1 7.27 -30.89 7.17
CA MET A 1 8.53 -30.55 6.46
C MET A 1 9.08 -29.29 7.08
N ASN A 2 10.29 -29.33 7.64
CA ASN A 2 10.90 -28.14 8.25
C ASN A 2 11.42 -27.24 7.12
N LYS A 3 11.05 -25.93 7.14
CA LYS A 3 11.48 -24.94 6.14
C LYS A 3 12.53 -24.05 6.77
N GLU A 4 13.74 -24.13 6.28
CA GLU A 4 14.91 -23.40 6.79
C GLU A 4 15.66 -22.73 5.66
N PHE A 5 16.32 -21.62 5.97
CA PHE A 5 17.29 -20.98 5.09
C PHE A 5 18.53 -20.55 5.88
N LYS A 6 19.64 -20.37 5.17
CA LYS A 6 20.90 -19.88 5.72
C LYS A 6 21.39 -18.73 4.85
N ILE A 7 21.75 -17.62 5.47
CA ILE A 7 22.48 -16.54 4.81
C ILE A 7 23.97 -16.86 4.95
N ILE A 8 24.64 -17.08 3.84
CA ILE A 8 26.07 -17.38 3.78
C ILE A 8 26.87 -16.07 3.73
N ASN A 9 26.41 -15.12 2.90
CA ASN A 9 27.00 -13.80 2.78
C ASN A 9 25.94 -12.76 2.45
N LYS A 10 26.21 -11.53 2.86
CA LYS A 10 25.40 -10.34 2.57
C LYS A 10 26.33 -9.21 2.16
N GLU A 11 26.03 -8.54 1.06
CA GLU A 11 26.76 -7.42 0.50
C GLU A 11 25.78 -6.26 0.23
N ILE A 12 26.15 -5.03 0.57
CA ILE A 12 25.40 -3.83 0.20
C ILE A 12 25.92 -3.37 -1.15
N LEU A 13 25.08 -3.43 -2.19
CA LEU A 13 25.43 -3.00 -3.54
C LEU A 13 25.25 -1.49 -3.74
N TYR A 14 24.22 -0.92 -3.09
CA TYR A 14 23.91 0.50 -3.13
C TYR A 14 23.25 0.92 -1.82
N SER A 15 23.56 2.11 -1.34
CA SER A 15 22.93 2.73 -0.15
C SER A 15 22.72 4.21 -0.43
N GLY A 16 21.48 4.59 -0.71
CA GLY A 16 20.97 5.95 -0.86
C GLY A 16 19.69 6.07 -0.04
N PHE A 17 18.67 6.75 -0.56
CA PHE A 17 17.33 6.76 0.05
C PHE A 17 16.79 5.34 0.19
N PHE A 18 16.95 4.52 -0.85
CA PHE A 18 16.74 3.08 -0.79
C PHE A 18 18.04 2.33 -0.73
N ARG A 19 17.98 1.03 -0.42
CA ARG A 19 19.12 0.14 -0.35
C ARG A 19 18.95 -1.06 -1.27
N MET A 20 20.01 -1.41 -2.01
CA MET A 20 20.13 -2.67 -2.73
C MET A 20 21.12 -3.58 -2.02
N GLU A 21 20.72 -4.80 -1.75
CA GLU A 21 21.54 -5.81 -1.09
C GLU A 21 21.65 -7.06 -1.96
N LYS A 22 22.79 -7.73 -1.89
CA LYS A 22 22.99 -9.05 -2.48
C LYS A 22 23.18 -10.08 -1.38
N TYR A 23 22.43 -11.13 -1.48
CA TYR A 23 22.50 -12.27 -0.57
C TYR A 23 23.02 -13.50 -1.31
N CYS A 24 24.02 -14.18 -0.74
CA CYS A 24 24.33 -15.57 -1.02
C CYS A 24 23.65 -16.41 0.05
N LEU A 25 22.77 -17.32 -0.34
CA LEU A 25 21.97 -18.09 0.60
C LEU A 25 21.67 -19.52 0.10
N GLN A 26 21.26 -20.36 1.03
CA GLN A 26 20.72 -21.71 0.76
C GLN A 26 19.37 -21.86 1.46
N HIS A 27 18.50 -22.70 0.93
CA HIS A 27 17.26 -23.08 1.59
C HIS A 27 16.98 -24.58 1.44
N THR A 28 16.11 -25.10 2.29
CA THR A 28 15.66 -26.49 2.20
C THR A 28 14.79 -26.71 0.97
N LEU A 29 14.98 -27.85 0.30
CA LEU A 29 14.22 -28.25 -0.88
C LEU A 29 12.98 -29.08 -0.49
N TYR A 30 11.92 -28.98 -1.27
CA TYR A 30 10.73 -29.81 -1.10
C TYR A 30 11.02 -31.31 -1.35
N ALA A 31 12.00 -31.61 -2.19
CA ALA A 31 12.49 -32.99 -2.41
C ALA A 31 13.41 -33.50 -1.31
N GLY A 32 13.69 -32.67 -0.28
CA GLY A 32 14.63 -32.95 0.80
C GLY A 32 16.05 -32.44 0.51
N GLY A 33 16.82 -32.23 1.56
CA GLY A 33 18.15 -31.67 1.51
C GLY A 33 18.16 -30.13 1.33
N TRP A 34 19.33 -29.58 1.00
CA TRP A 34 19.58 -28.15 0.82
C TRP A 34 19.80 -27.83 -0.66
N SER A 35 19.43 -26.62 -1.06
CA SER A 35 19.75 -26.09 -2.38
C SER A 35 21.27 -25.90 -2.53
N ALA A 36 21.73 -25.76 -3.76
CA ALA A 36 23.02 -25.10 -4.02
C ALA A 36 23.00 -23.67 -3.46
N GLU A 37 24.16 -23.06 -3.36
CA GLU A 37 24.28 -21.62 -3.05
C GLU A 37 23.64 -20.82 -4.19
N ILE A 38 22.70 -19.95 -3.83
CA ILE A 38 22.01 -19.08 -4.78
C ILE A 38 22.25 -17.62 -4.42
N ASN A 39 22.48 -16.78 -5.42
CA ASN A 39 22.59 -15.36 -5.25
C ASN A 39 21.27 -14.68 -5.58
N ARG A 40 20.88 -13.71 -4.74
CA ARG A 40 19.66 -12.89 -4.94
C ARG A 40 19.99 -11.44 -4.63
N GLU A 41 19.54 -10.56 -5.49
CA GLU A 41 19.52 -9.12 -5.26
C GLU A 41 18.17 -8.76 -4.66
N LEU A 42 18.21 -7.91 -3.65
CA LEU A 42 17.04 -7.47 -2.91
C LEU A 42 16.99 -5.96 -2.83
N PHE A 43 15.89 -5.39 -3.33
CA PHE A 43 15.53 -4.00 -3.09
C PHE A 43 14.92 -3.90 -1.69
N VAL A 44 15.69 -3.36 -0.76
CA VAL A 44 15.29 -3.27 0.65
C VAL A 44 14.45 -2.03 0.85
N ARG A 45 13.17 -2.24 1.15
CA ARG A 45 12.22 -1.22 1.55
C ARG A 45 11.64 -1.55 2.91
N GLY A 46 11.26 -0.50 3.64
CA GLY A 46 10.51 -0.63 4.90
C GLY A 46 9.11 -1.19 4.68
N SER A 47 8.43 -1.44 5.77
CA SER A 47 7.00 -1.71 5.77
C SER A 47 6.22 -0.42 5.56
N CYS A 48 5.09 -0.51 4.84
CA CYS A 48 4.20 0.62 4.59
C CYS A 48 2.78 0.28 5.04
N VAL A 49 1.99 1.33 5.22
CA VAL A 49 0.55 1.25 5.46
C VAL A 49 -0.17 1.79 4.24
N ALA A 50 -1.33 1.23 3.94
CA ALA A 50 -2.27 1.85 3.02
C ALA A 50 -3.68 1.79 3.60
N VAL A 51 -4.50 2.81 3.30
CA VAL A 51 -5.84 2.96 3.86
C VAL A 51 -6.85 3.29 2.77
N LEU A 52 -7.81 2.41 2.56
CA LEU A 52 -9.02 2.74 1.81
C LEU A 52 -9.97 3.49 2.74
N LEU A 53 -10.10 4.79 2.56
CA LEU A 53 -11.03 5.64 3.29
C LEU A 53 -12.42 5.51 2.67
N TYR A 54 -13.40 5.02 3.43
CA TYR A 54 -14.76 4.74 2.98
C TYR A 54 -15.81 5.44 3.84
N ASP A 55 -16.71 6.16 3.20
CA ASP A 55 -17.91 6.74 3.79
C ASP A 55 -19.09 5.80 3.53
N PRO A 56 -19.56 5.05 4.54
CA PRO A 56 -20.66 4.12 4.38
C PRO A 56 -22.02 4.79 4.21
N GLU A 57 -22.20 6.04 4.71
CA GLU A 57 -23.48 6.77 4.60
C GLU A 57 -23.71 7.31 3.19
N ARG A 58 -22.62 7.76 2.53
CA ARG A 58 -22.68 8.31 1.17
C ARG A 58 -22.26 7.32 0.09
N ASN A 59 -21.80 6.13 0.49
CA ASN A 59 -21.22 5.11 -0.38
C ASN A 59 -20.07 5.64 -1.25
N LYS A 60 -19.15 6.40 -0.63
CA LYS A 60 -18.00 7.02 -1.30
C LYS A 60 -16.69 6.53 -0.76
N VAL A 61 -15.70 6.48 -1.62
CA VAL A 61 -14.29 6.26 -1.26
C VAL A 61 -13.48 7.52 -1.55
N VAL A 62 -12.39 7.70 -0.84
CA VAL A 62 -11.39 8.74 -1.13
C VAL A 62 -10.30 8.13 -1.99
N LEU A 63 -10.02 8.76 -3.10
CA LEU A 63 -8.89 8.47 -3.97
C LEU A 63 -7.95 9.67 -3.98
N ILE A 64 -6.68 9.38 -4.08
CA ILE A 64 -5.62 10.39 -4.26
C ILE A 64 -4.98 10.20 -5.63
N GLU A 65 -4.45 11.28 -6.18
CA GLU A 65 -3.66 11.22 -7.41
C GLU A 65 -2.36 11.97 -7.20
N GLN A 66 -1.23 11.33 -7.51
CA GLN A 66 0.09 11.92 -7.34
C GLN A 66 1.10 11.38 -8.36
N PHE A 67 2.16 12.14 -8.57
CA PHE A 67 3.28 11.73 -9.40
C PHE A 67 4.05 10.56 -8.78
N ARG A 68 4.32 9.52 -9.57
CA ARG A 68 5.11 8.37 -9.14
C ARG A 68 6.29 8.12 -10.08
N ALA A 69 7.49 8.33 -9.55
CA ALA A 69 8.74 8.09 -10.29
C ALA A 69 8.85 6.65 -10.85
N GLY A 70 8.22 5.68 -10.21
CA GLY A 70 8.16 4.29 -10.70
C GLY A 70 7.40 4.12 -12.02
N ALA A 71 6.57 5.09 -12.39
CA ALA A 71 5.76 5.06 -13.62
C ALA A 71 6.33 5.92 -14.77
N ILE A 72 7.48 6.57 -14.60
CA ILE A 72 8.07 7.50 -15.59
C ILE A 72 8.40 6.87 -16.96
N LEU A 73 8.53 5.56 -17.02
CA LEU A 73 8.74 4.85 -18.28
C LEU A 73 7.46 4.82 -19.14
N ASN A 74 6.31 5.17 -18.56
CA ASN A 74 5.06 5.44 -19.25
C ASN A 74 4.60 6.88 -18.89
N PRO A 75 5.16 7.92 -19.55
CA PRO A 75 4.98 9.32 -19.13
C PRO A 75 3.53 9.79 -19.06
N ASP A 76 2.66 9.28 -19.94
CA ASP A 76 1.24 9.63 -19.97
C ASP A 76 0.48 9.09 -18.73
N ARG A 77 1.11 8.23 -17.94
CA ARG A 77 0.56 7.57 -16.76
C ARG A 77 1.46 7.70 -15.53
N ALA A 78 2.28 8.73 -15.46
CA ALA A 78 3.17 8.96 -14.32
C ALA A 78 2.43 9.51 -13.09
N TRP A 79 1.23 10.08 -13.24
CA TRP A 79 0.31 10.39 -12.16
C TRP A 79 -0.63 9.21 -11.95
N LEU A 80 -0.54 8.58 -10.80
CA LEU A 80 -1.32 7.39 -10.49
C LEU A 80 -2.48 7.71 -9.56
N VAL A 81 -3.62 7.09 -9.84
CA VAL A 81 -4.75 7.09 -8.91
C VAL A 81 -4.53 6.01 -7.87
N GLU A 82 -4.45 6.42 -6.62
CA GLU A 82 -4.10 5.56 -5.49
C GLU A 82 -5.03 5.80 -4.30
N ILE A 83 -4.74 5.15 -3.18
CA ILE A 83 -5.32 5.41 -1.86
C ILE A 83 -4.22 5.90 -0.94
N VAL A 84 -4.59 6.55 0.17
CA VAL A 84 -3.67 7.01 1.21
C VAL A 84 -2.68 5.92 1.60
N ALA A 85 -1.39 6.25 1.65
CA ALA A 85 -0.35 5.29 1.99
C ALA A 85 0.94 5.98 2.49
N GLY A 86 1.55 5.44 3.54
CA GLY A 86 2.80 5.96 4.08
C GLY A 86 3.73 4.91 4.63
N ALA A 87 4.99 5.27 4.80
CA ALA A 87 6.00 4.42 5.40
C ALA A 87 5.82 4.33 6.92
N ILE A 88 6.08 3.16 7.49
CA ILE A 88 6.16 2.99 8.95
C ILE A 88 7.55 3.40 9.37
N GLU A 89 7.64 4.48 10.14
CA GLU A 89 8.88 4.97 10.71
C GLU A 89 9.29 4.20 11.97
N GLU A 90 10.50 4.49 12.47
CA GLU A 90 10.99 3.87 13.70
C GLU A 90 10.11 4.25 14.89
N ASN A 91 9.63 3.26 15.63
CA ASN A 91 8.73 3.36 16.78
C ASN A 91 7.26 3.70 16.46
N GLU A 92 6.84 3.73 15.21
CA GLU A 92 5.44 3.83 14.84
C GLU A 92 4.77 2.46 14.70
N THR A 93 3.51 2.38 15.07
CA THR A 93 2.65 1.24 14.73
C THR A 93 1.94 1.49 13.40
N ALA A 94 1.61 0.44 12.67
CA ALA A 94 0.85 0.55 11.42
C ALA A 94 -0.47 1.33 11.59
N LYS A 95 -1.09 1.24 12.77
CA LYS A 95 -2.33 1.95 13.07
C LYS A 95 -2.11 3.46 13.23
N GLU A 96 -1.06 3.87 13.91
CA GLU A 96 -0.70 5.29 14.08
C GLU A 96 -0.40 5.93 12.73
N VAL A 97 0.37 5.25 11.88
CA VAL A 97 0.63 5.70 10.50
C VAL A 97 -0.65 5.84 9.69
N ALA A 98 -1.60 4.90 9.79
CA ALA A 98 -2.88 4.99 9.09
C ALA A 98 -3.65 6.27 9.45
N TYR A 99 -3.67 6.67 10.72
CA TYR A 99 -4.32 7.92 11.15
C TYR A 99 -3.55 9.15 10.71
N ARG A 100 -2.23 9.16 10.85
CA ARG A 100 -1.36 10.29 10.48
C ARG A 100 -1.48 10.58 8.98
N GLU A 101 -1.23 9.57 8.14
CA GLU A 101 -1.25 9.73 6.68
C GLU A 101 -2.63 10.12 6.14
N SER A 102 -3.71 9.65 6.76
CA SER A 102 -5.06 10.06 6.34
C SER A 102 -5.32 11.55 6.55
N ILE A 103 -4.67 12.16 7.53
CA ILE A 103 -4.75 13.61 7.77
C ILE A 103 -3.80 14.35 6.82
N GLU A 104 -2.56 13.88 6.66
CA GLU A 104 -1.51 14.54 5.87
C GLU A 104 -1.84 14.49 4.37
N GLU A 105 -2.14 13.31 3.82
CA GLU A 105 -2.40 13.12 2.40
C GLU A 105 -3.84 13.44 1.97
N ALA A 106 -4.84 13.35 2.86
CA ALA A 106 -6.25 13.51 2.48
C ALA A 106 -7.05 14.51 3.34
N GLY A 107 -6.47 15.10 4.38
CA GLY A 107 -7.17 15.98 5.31
C GLY A 107 -8.36 15.29 6.00
N CYS A 108 -8.30 13.99 6.21
CA CYS A 108 -9.43 13.16 6.59
C CYS A 108 -9.22 12.45 7.92
N GLU A 109 -10.15 12.61 8.86
CA GLU A 109 -10.12 11.92 10.14
C GLU A 109 -10.83 10.54 10.04
N ILE A 110 -10.12 9.49 10.45
CA ILE A 110 -10.66 8.13 10.56
C ILE A 110 -11.45 7.98 11.87
N GLN A 111 -12.70 7.56 11.77
CA GLN A 111 -13.58 7.26 12.92
C GLN A 111 -13.35 5.85 13.45
N GLU A 112 -13.27 4.87 12.55
CA GLU A 112 -13.01 3.46 12.83
C GLU A 112 -12.08 2.86 11.78
N LEU A 113 -11.24 1.91 12.21
CA LEU A 113 -10.24 1.27 11.36
C LEU A 113 -10.38 -0.26 11.42
N ILE A 114 -10.37 -0.89 10.26
CA ILE A 114 -10.41 -2.35 10.10
C ILE A 114 -9.18 -2.78 9.31
N VAL A 115 -8.47 -3.79 9.79
CA VAL A 115 -7.40 -4.43 9.02
C VAL A 115 -8.02 -5.25 7.90
N ILE A 116 -7.60 -5.01 6.67
CA ILE A 116 -7.96 -5.82 5.51
C ILE A 116 -7.04 -7.02 5.42
N ASN A 117 -5.74 -6.77 5.27
CA ASN A 117 -4.72 -7.82 5.13
C ASN A 117 -3.31 -7.24 5.31
N GLU A 118 -2.33 -8.14 5.39
CA GLU A 118 -0.91 -7.82 5.27
C GLU A 118 -0.31 -8.68 4.17
N PHE A 119 0.44 -8.05 3.26
CA PHE A 119 1.01 -8.76 2.11
C PHE A 119 2.32 -8.14 1.63
N TYR A 120 3.09 -8.93 0.89
CA TYR A 120 4.25 -8.45 0.15
C TYR A 120 3.83 -7.98 -1.24
N THR A 121 4.41 -6.90 -1.73
CA THR A 121 4.12 -6.37 -3.07
C THR A 121 4.80 -7.20 -4.16
N THR A 122 6.09 -7.44 -4.03
CA THR A 122 6.87 -8.23 -4.99
C THR A 122 8.03 -8.99 -4.31
N PRO A 123 7.73 -10.06 -3.54
CA PRO A 123 8.71 -10.71 -2.66
C PRO A 123 9.82 -11.46 -3.41
N GLY A 124 9.75 -11.57 -4.73
CA GLY A 124 10.83 -12.11 -5.55
C GLY A 124 12.04 -11.19 -5.64
N GLY A 125 11.91 -9.89 -5.38
CA GLY A 125 12.98 -8.91 -5.53
C GLY A 125 12.94 -7.73 -4.58
N ALA A 126 11.84 -7.52 -3.83
CA ALA A 126 11.72 -6.44 -2.84
C ALA A 126 11.26 -6.96 -1.49
N SER A 127 11.63 -6.25 -0.43
CA SER A 127 11.25 -6.58 0.95
C SER A 127 9.96 -5.88 1.41
N GLU A 128 9.38 -5.02 0.59
CA GLU A 128 8.23 -4.21 0.95
C GLU A 128 7.04 -5.05 1.40
N ARG A 129 6.51 -4.72 2.57
CA ARG A 129 5.31 -5.32 3.13
C ARG A 129 4.28 -4.23 3.41
N ILE A 130 3.04 -4.45 3.02
CA ILE A 130 1.94 -3.52 3.21
C ILE A 130 1.00 -4.05 4.28
N THR A 131 0.64 -3.19 5.25
CA THR A 131 -0.52 -3.39 6.10
C THR A 131 -1.66 -2.57 5.53
N LEU A 132 -2.67 -3.23 5.00
CA LEU A 132 -3.81 -2.60 4.34
C LEU A 132 -5.00 -2.49 5.28
N PHE A 133 -5.58 -1.29 5.35
CA PHE A 133 -6.74 -0.98 6.17
C PHE A 133 -7.93 -0.48 5.34
N CYS A 134 -9.12 -0.57 5.95
CA CYS A 134 -10.31 0.19 5.57
C CYS A 134 -10.66 1.12 6.73
N GLY A 135 -10.73 2.43 6.46
CA GLY A 135 -11.07 3.46 7.43
C GLY A 135 -12.47 4.02 7.21
N LYS A 136 -13.32 4.03 8.25
CA LYS A 136 -14.62 4.73 8.23
C LYS A 136 -14.40 6.22 8.37
N ILE A 137 -15.02 7.00 7.49
CA ILE A 137 -14.90 8.46 7.47
C ILE A 137 -16.25 9.15 7.21
N ASP A 138 -16.29 10.46 7.38
CA ASP A 138 -17.28 11.37 6.78
C ASP A 138 -16.65 12.11 5.60
N SER A 139 -17.08 11.81 4.39
CA SER A 139 -16.52 12.37 3.16
C SER A 139 -17.07 13.75 2.78
N SER A 140 -17.96 14.34 3.57
CA SER A 140 -18.70 15.56 3.21
C SER A 140 -17.82 16.79 2.94
N LYS A 141 -16.58 16.80 3.45
CA LYS A 141 -15.63 17.91 3.31
C LYS A 141 -14.26 17.47 2.75
N VAL A 142 -14.16 16.24 2.29
CA VAL A 142 -12.89 15.66 1.81
C VAL A 142 -12.68 16.02 0.34
N GLY A 143 -11.49 16.49 0.00
CA GLY A 143 -11.05 16.83 -1.35
C GLY A 143 -10.10 18.02 -1.36
N GLY A 144 -9.54 18.34 -2.53
CA GLY A 144 -8.60 19.44 -2.71
C GLY A 144 -7.16 18.99 -2.90
N ILE A 145 -6.22 19.89 -2.68
CA ILE A 145 -4.78 19.63 -2.77
C ILE A 145 -4.23 19.47 -1.36
N HIS A 146 -3.47 18.40 -1.15
CA HIS A 146 -2.86 18.00 0.11
C HIS A 146 -1.41 17.54 -0.11
N GLY A 147 -0.80 16.99 0.93
CA GLY A 147 0.61 16.59 0.98
C GLY A 147 1.44 17.57 1.79
N LEU A 148 2.68 17.19 2.06
CA LEU A 148 3.62 17.96 2.87
C LEU A 148 4.66 18.64 1.99
N ASP A 149 4.72 19.98 2.00
CA ASP A 149 5.67 20.78 1.19
C ASP A 149 7.13 20.36 1.41
N HIS A 150 7.49 19.93 2.62
CA HIS A 150 8.85 19.53 2.96
C HIS A 150 9.21 18.10 2.48
N GLU A 151 8.24 17.36 1.98
CA GLU A 151 8.39 16.03 1.35
C GLU A 151 8.22 16.10 -0.18
N ASP A 152 8.07 17.31 -0.74
CA ASP A 152 7.80 17.56 -2.16
C ASP A 152 6.53 16.83 -2.64
N GLU A 153 5.51 16.74 -1.78
CA GLU A 153 4.24 16.09 -2.10
C GLU A 153 3.22 17.08 -2.66
N ASP A 154 2.65 16.72 -3.80
CA ASP A 154 1.54 17.41 -4.46
C ASP A 154 0.46 16.36 -4.79
N ILE A 155 -0.55 16.27 -3.90
CA ILE A 155 -1.54 15.21 -3.90
C ILE A 155 -2.92 15.80 -4.17
N TRP A 156 -3.54 15.37 -5.27
CA TRP A 156 -4.93 15.71 -5.56
C TRP A 156 -5.88 14.69 -4.94
N VAL A 157 -6.71 15.14 -4.01
CA VAL A 157 -7.67 14.33 -3.27
C VAL A 157 -9.07 14.52 -3.82
N ARG A 158 -9.78 13.43 -4.04
CA ARG A 158 -11.19 13.44 -4.47
C ARG A 158 -12.00 12.31 -3.85
N THR A 159 -13.28 12.59 -3.63
CA THR A 159 -14.26 11.57 -3.26
C THR A 159 -14.94 11.02 -4.51
N VAL A 160 -15.03 9.71 -4.61
CA VAL A 160 -15.62 9.00 -5.76
C VAL A 160 -16.71 8.05 -5.25
N ASP A 161 -17.80 7.90 -5.98
CA ASP A 161 -18.77 6.87 -5.67
C ASP A 161 -18.11 5.48 -5.75
N PHE A 162 -18.41 4.61 -4.80
CA PHE A 162 -17.76 3.30 -4.73
C PHE A 162 -17.90 2.51 -6.05
N ASP A 163 -19.08 2.54 -6.67
CA ASP A 163 -19.32 1.82 -7.92
C ASP A 163 -18.53 2.44 -9.10
N GLU A 164 -18.26 3.75 -9.04
CA GLU A 164 -17.37 4.42 -9.99
C GLU A 164 -15.91 3.99 -9.77
N ALA A 165 -15.43 4.00 -8.53
CA ALA A 165 -14.08 3.54 -8.21
C ALA A 165 -13.84 2.08 -8.68
N TYR A 166 -14.86 1.22 -8.58
CA TYR A 166 -14.77 -0.14 -9.10
C TYR A 166 -14.67 -0.16 -10.64
N ARG A 167 -15.46 0.65 -11.34
CA ARG A 167 -15.37 0.79 -12.82
C ARG A 167 -14.01 1.36 -13.27
N MET A 168 -13.40 2.25 -12.50
CA MET A 168 -12.06 2.76 -12.78
C MET A 168 -11.00 1.64 -12.79
N ILE A 169 -11.17 0.59 -11.99
CA ILE A 169 -10.31 -0.61 -12.08
C ILE A 169 -10.55 -1.35 -13.39
N GLU A 170 -11.82 -1.58 -13.77
CA GLU A 170 -12.18 -2.31 -14.99
C GLU A 170 -11.69 -1.59 -16.25
N ASN A 171 -11.65 -0.25 -16.22
CA ASN A 171 -11.20 0.61 -17.31
C ASN A 171 -9.68 0.86 -17.33
N ASN A 172 -8.91 0.28 -16.39
CA ASN A 172 -7.49 0.55 -16.19
C ASN A 172 -7.15 2.03 -15.92
N GLU A 173 -8.03 2.74 -15.24
CA GLU A 173 -7.75 4.09 -14.71
C GLU A 173 -7.03 4.01 -13.35
N ILE A 174 -7.27 2.93 -12.59
CA ILE A 174 -6.51 2.56 -11.40
C ILE A 174 -5.60 1.40 -11.77
N GLU A 175 -4.28 1.65 -11.79
CA GLU A 175 -3.27 0.68 -12.23
C GLU A 175 -2.34 0.22 -11.10
N SER A 176 -2.39 0.86 -9.94
CA SER A 176 -1.62 0.44 -8.77
C SER A 176 -2.30 -0.74 -8.07
N ALA A 177 -1.51 -1.73 -7.64
CA ALA A 177 -2.02 -2.97 -7.06
C ALA A 177 -2.75 -2.73 -5.72
N ILE A 178 -2.28 -1.81 -4.89
CA ILE A 178 -2.82 -1.59 -3.54
C ILE A 178 -4.28 -1.11 -3.58
N PRO A 179 -4.64 -0.02 -4.31
CA PRO A 179 -6.03 0.40 -4.43
C PRO A 179 -6.91 -0.66 -5.10
N ILE A 180 -6.39 -1.40 -6.10
CA ILE A 180 -7.14 -2.51 -6.73
C ILE A 180 -7.54 -3.55 -5.69
N ILE A 181 -6.59 -4.01 -4.86
CA ILE A 181 -6.85 -4.99 -3.80
C ILE A 181 -7.87 -4.44 -2.79
N ALA A 182 -7.71 -3.18 -2.37
CA ALA A 182 -8.56 -2.54 -1.38
C ALA A 182 -10.01 -2.37 -1.85
N ILE A 183 -10.21 -1.86 -3.05
CA ILE A 183 -11.54 -1.63 -3.63
C ILE A 183 -12.24 -2.96 -3.92
N GLN A 184 -11.54 -3.96 -4.46
CA GLN A 184 -12.08 -5.30 -4.67
C GLN A 184 -12.43 -5.98 -3.35
N TRP A 185 -11.60 -5.82 -2.31
CA TRP A 185 -11.93 -6.34 -0.98
C TRP A 185 -13.21 -5.68 -0.43
N LEU A 186 -13.36 -4.36 -0.59
CA LEU A 186 -14.58 -3.67 -0.16
C LEU A 186 -15.79 -4.17 -0.93
N ALA A 187 -15.69 -4.41 -2.25
CA ALA A 187 -16.76 -4.98 -3.06
C ALA A 187 -17.27 -6.32 -2.49
N LEU A 188 -16.34 -7.19 -2.09
CA LEU A 188 -16.65 -8.52 -1.54
C LEU A 188 -17.18 -8.49 -0.09
N ASN A 189 -16.90 -7.41 0.65
CA ASN A 189 -17.21 -7.33 2.09
C ASN A 189 -18.19 -6.19 2.44
N LYS A 190 -18.70 -5.46 1.44
CA LYS A 190 -19.48 -4.23 1.63
C LYS A 190 -20.66 -4.41 2.56
N GLU A 191 -21.47 -5.44 2.38
CA GLU A 191 -22.64 -5.70 3.23
C GLU A 191 -22.24 -5.88 4.70
N LYS A 192 -21.17 -6.64 4.96
CA LYS A 192 -20.64 -6.85 6.31
C LYS A 192 -20.11 -5.57 6.93
N ILE A 193 -19.47 -4.72 6.13
CA ILE A 193 -18.96 -3.42 6.59
C ILE A 193 -20.11 -2.47 6.91
N LEU A 194 -21.13 -2.40 6.07
CA LEU A 194 -22.32 -1.59 6.32
C LEU A 194 -23.05 -2.02 7.59
N GLN A 195 -23.22 -3.33 7.80
CA GLN A 195 -23.81 -3.87 9.03
C GLN A 195 -23.00 -3.47 10.27
N LYS A 196 -21.67 -3.48 10.18
CA LYS A 196 -20.81 -3.13 11.31
C LYS A 196 -20.83 -1.63 11.63
N TRP A 197 -20.90 -0.77 10.60
CA TRP A 197 -20.69 0.65 10.76
C TRP A 197 -21.95 1.50 10.78
N LEU A 198 -23.09 0.98 10.34
CA LEU A 198 -24.38 1.70 10.28
C LEU A 198 -25.46 1.12 11.20
N LEU A 199 -25.24 -0.05 11.80
CA LEU A 199 -26.14 -0.70 12.76
C LEU A 199 -25.53 -0.73 14.16
#